data_f84cabebdba5288b673550fbcc254b1a
#
_entry.id   f84cabebdba5288b673550fbcc254b1a
#
_cell.length_a   1.000
_cell.length_b   1.000
_cell.length_c   1.000
_cell.angle_alpha   90.00
_cell.angle_beta   90.00
_cell.angle_gamma   90.00
#
_symmetry.space_group_name_H-M   'P 1'
#
loop_
_entity.id
_entity.type
_entity.pdbx_description
1 polymer ?
#
loop_
_entity_poly.entity_id
_entity_poly.type
_entity_poly.pdbx_seq_one_letter_code
_entity_poly.pdbx_strand_id
1 'polypeptide(L)'
;EALQVVDAHTAGEFCRMVIGGFPEPEGSTMIEKKKWMEEKYDHVRTALMLEPRGHHDMFGAFLCEPIHEEADLGVIFMDTGGYLNMCGHCTIGAVTVALEAGLVECHEGENEVVLDAPAGIIRTKAHVKDGKVTDVTLTNVPAFIYKDNLTVNIDGVDIPYTISFGGSFFALVDTTKLDIGEINAKTVPAYTELGMKMRDKINAEVKIQHPTLDITEVDLVEFYGPTPNPDQATMRNVVVFGDAQADRSPCGTGTSAKLATLHGWGELGIGEEFIYESFMGTRFKGVIKEETKIGDYDAVIPMITGSAYLTGVATYLIDSTDPLKYGFLVG
;
A
#
# COMPACT_ATOMS: atom_id res chain seq x y z
N GLU A 1 5.22 -14.08 -25.46
CA GLU A 1 6.09 -13.23 -24.60
C GLU A 1 6.55 -14.05 -23.39
N ALA A 2 7.72 -13.74 -22.86
CA ALA A 2 8.29 -14.40 -21.68
C ALA A 2 8.69 -13.31 -20.66
N LEU A 3 8.06 -13.30 -19.49
CA LEU A 3 8.21 -12.26 -18.49
C LEU A 3 8.90 -12.84 -17.26
N GLN A 4 10.03 -12.26 -16.88
CA GLN A 4 10.79 -12.63 -15.70
C GLN A 4 10.24 -11.91 -14.48
N VAL A 5 9.93 -12.64 -13.43
CA VAL A 5 9.36 -12.08 -12.21
C VAL A 5 10.05 -12.63 -10.97
N VAL A 6 10.06 -11.82 -9.93
CA VAL A 6 10.36 -12.24 -8.56
C VAL A 6 9.10 -11.98 -7.73
N ASP A 7 8.55 -13.03 -7.17
CA ASP A 7 7.39 -12.98 -6.28
C ASP A 7 7.83 -12.83 -4.83
N ALA A 8 7.13 -11.95 -4.11
CA ALA A 8 7.34 -11.69 -2.69
C ALA A 8 6.00 -11.45 -2.01
N HIS A 9 6.00 -11.38 -0.68
CA HIS A 9 4.92 -10.75 0.08
C HIS A 9 5.50 -9.78 1.11
N THR A 10 4.80 -8.69 1.36
CA THR A 10 5.11 -7.75 2.43
C THR A 10 4.05 -7.89 3.51
N ALA A 11 4.45 -8.41 4.66
CA ALA A 11 3.55 -8.62 5.80
C ALA A 11 2.26 -9.39 5.44
N GLY A 12 2.33 -10.29 4.46
CA GLY A 12 1.20 -11.09 3.97
C GLY A 12 0.56 -10.56 2.67
N GLU A 13 0.74 -9.31 2.30
CA GLU A 13 0.22 -8.75 1.06
C GLU A 13 1.17 -9.05 -0.11
N PHE A 14 0.62 -9.53 -1.21
CA PHE A 14 1.39 -10.04 -2.33
C PHE A 14 2.09 -8.91 -3.11
N CYS A 15 3.29 -9.21 -3.63
CA CYS A 15 4.06 -8.30 -4.49
C CYS A 15 4.76 -9.10 -5.59
N ARG A 16 4.38 -8.90 -6.86
CA ARG A 16 5.08 -9.46 -8.03
C ARG A 16 5.93 -8.39 -8.68
N MET A 17 7.24 -8.54 -8.64
CA MET A 17 8.17 -7.63 -9.29
C MET A 17 8.52 -8.17 -10.67
N VAL A 18 8.13 -7.46 -11.73
CA VAL A 18 8.50 -7.78 -13.11
C VAL A 18 9.86 -7.13 -13.38
N ILE A 19 10.87 -7.97 -13.57
CA ILE A 19 12.27 -7.55 -13.67
C ILE A 19 12.84 -7.70 -15.09
N GLY A 20 12.05 -8.21 -16.04
CA GLY A 20 12.50 -8.38 -17.42
C GLY A 20 11.44 -9.01 -18.33
N GLY A 21 11.76 -9.03 -19.63
CA GLY A 21 10.87 -9.57 -20.66
C GLY A 21 9.86 -8.57 -21.22
N PHE A 22 9.97 -7.29 -20.83
CA PHE A 22 9.21 -6.17 -21.36
C PHE A 22 10.18 -5.09 -21.88
N PRO A 23 9.79 -4.22 -22.81
CA PRO A 23 10.63 -3.11 -23.25
C PRO A 23 10.71 -2.03 -22.17
N GLU A 24 11.80 -1.28 -22.16
CA GLU A 24 11.91 -0.10 -21.31
C GLU A 24 10.77 0.89 -21.62
N PRO A 25 9.97 1.29 -20.62
CA PRO A 25 8.88 2.24 -20.85
C PRO A 25 9.40 3.61 -21.31
N GLU A 26 8.74 4.17 -22.33
CA GLU A 26 9.10 5.48 -22.87
C GLU A 26 8.47 6.61 -22.05
N GLY A 27 9.23 7.68 -21.82
CA GLY A 27 8.78 8.88 -21.12
C GLY A 27 9.94 9.67 -20.55
N SER A 28 9.73 10.97 -20.35
CA SER A 28 10.66 11.90 -19.70
C SER A 28 10.40 12.06 -18.20
N THR A 29 9.31 11.47 -17.72
CA THR A 29 8.90 11.40 -16.31
C THR A 29 8.36 10.01 -15.99
N MET A 30 8.36 9.61 -14.71
CA MET A 30 7.79 8.33 -14.30
C MET A 30 6.26 8.27 -14.53
N ILE A 31 5.56 9.40 -14.49
CA ILE A 31 4.13 9.49 -14.86
C ILE A 31 3.95 9.16 -16.35
N GLU A 32 4.81 9.69 -17.23
CA GLU A 32 4.76 9.38 -18.67
C GLU A 32 5.10 7.92 -18.95
N LYS A 33 6.10 7.35 -18.27
CA LYS A 33 6.42 5.91 -18.34
C LYS A 33 5.24 5.06 -17.90
N LYS A 34 4.57 5.41 -16.77
CA LYS A 34 3.36 4.72 -16.33
C LYS A 34 2.25 4.77 -17.38
N LYS A 35 1.99 5.95 -17.96
CA LYS A 35 0.98 6.14 -19.00
C LYS A 35 1.31 5.33 -20.25
N TRP A 36 2.58 5.28 -20.65
CA TRP A 36 3.03 4.45 -21.75
C TRP A 36 2.76 2.97 -21.50
N MET A 37 3.03 2.46 -20.28
CA MET A 37 2.69 1.08 -19.91
C MET A 37 1.18 0.83 -19.97
N GLU A 38 0.38 1.76 -19.49
CA GLU A 38 -1.08 1.69 -19.52
C GLU A 38 -1.62 1.64 -20.96
N GLU A 39 -1.08 2.45 -21.85
CA GLU A 39 -1.54 2.54 -23.25
C GLU A 39 -1.02 1.41 -24.15
N LYS A 40 0.17 0.89 -23.88
CA LYS A 40 0.88 -0.04 -24.80
C LYS A 40 1.04 -1.45 -24.24
N TYR A 41 1.10 -1.60 -22.91
CA TYR A 41 1.48 -2.84 -22.25
C TYR A 41 0.51 -3.31 -21.15
N ASP A 42 -0.69 -2.73 -21.08
CA ASP A 42 -1.69 -3.14 -20.06
C ASP A 42 -2.07 -4.63 -20.16
N HIS A 43 -1.97 -5.21 -21.34
CA HIS A 43 -2.18 -6.65 -21.55
C HIS A 43 -1.18 -7.52 -20.75
N VAL A 44 0.01 -7.02 -20.45
CA VAL A 44 0.99 -7.72 -19.60
C VAL A 44 0.60 -7.61 -18.14
N ARG A 45 0.14 -6.44 -17.70
CA ARG A 45 -0.40 -6.27 -16.35
C ARG A 45 -1.56 -7.25 -16.11
N THR A 46 -2.56 -7.25 -16.98
CA THR A 46 -3.71 -8.15 -16.84
C THR A 46 -3.29 -9.62 -16.87
N ALA A 47 -2.38 -10.01 -17.77
CA ALA A 47 -1.87 -11.38 -17.83
C ALA A 47 -1.17 -11.83 -16.54
N LEU A 48 -0.50 -10.93 -15.82
CA LEU A 48 0.26 -11.24 -14.61
C LEU A 48 -0.52 -11.05 -13.32
N MET A 49 -1.49 -10.13 -13.30
CA MET A 49 -2.27 -9.81 -12.09
C MET A 49 -3.56 -10.63 -11.99
N LEU A 50 -4.13 -11.04 -13.13
CA LEU A 50 -5.37 -11.82 -13.15
C LEU A 50 -5.08 -13.32 -13.25
N GLU A 51 -6.13 -14.15 -13.05
CA GLU A 51 -6.02 -15.58 -13.25
C GLU A 51 -5.68 -15.93 -14.71
N PRO A 52 -4.94 -16.97 -15.01
CA PRO A 52 -4.46 -18.03 -14.12
C PRO A 52 -3.09 -17.76 -13.46
N ARG A 53 -2.45 -16.59 -13.71
CA ARG A 53 -1.11 -16.28 -13.20
C ARG A 53 -1.13 -15.44 -11.93
N GLY A 54 -2.24 -14.76 -11.67
CA GLY A 54 -2.51 -13.98 -10.47
C GLY A 54 -3.82 -14.41 -9.79
N HIS A 55 -4.39 -13.50 -9.04
CA HIS A 55 -5.66 -13.67 -8.32
C HIS A 55 -6.29 -12.30 -8.04
N HIS A 56 -7.52 -12.27 -7.49
CA HIS A 56 -8.29 -11.06 -7.24
C HIS A 56 -7.52 -9.97 -6.45
N ASP A 57 -6.65 -10.37 -5.53
CA ASP A 57 -5.93 -9.44 -4.64
C ASP A 57 -4.44 -9.27 -5.02
N MET A 58 -4.09 -9.40 -6.30
CA MET A 58 -2.72 -9.25 -6.76
C MET A 58 -2.26 -7.81 -6.75
N PHE A 59 -1.02 -7.62 -6.26
CA PHE A 59 -0.22 -6.42 -6.44
C PHE A 59 1.11 -6.73 -7.08
N GLY A 60 1.70 -5.76 -7.75
CA GLY A 60 3.02 -5.88 -8.33
C GLY A 60 3.61 -4.55 -8.78
N ALA A 61 4.75 -4.63 -9.41
CA ALA A 61 5.38 -3.50 -10.05
C ALA A 61 6.26 -3.94 -11.21
N PHE A 62 6.41 -3.07 -12.22
CA PHE A 62 7.50 -3.13 -13.17
C PHE A 62 8.70 -2.38 -12.60
N LEU A 63 9.87 -3.03 -12.59
CA LEU A 63 11.13 -2.38 -12.26
C LEU A 63 11.83 -1.98 -13.57
N CYS A 64 12.13 -0.70 -13.71
CA CYS A 64 12.67 -0.11 -14.93
C CYS A 64 13.79 0.89 -14.60
N GLU A 65 14.38 1.51 -15.62
CA GLU A 65 15.36 2.57 -15.44
C GLU A 65 14.71 3.81 -14.82
N PRO A 66 15.33 4.44 -13.81
CA PRO A 66 14.82 5.67 -13.23
C PRO A 66 14.98 6.86 -14.17
N ILE A 67 14.24 7.93 -13.92
CA ILE A 67 14.43 9.22 -14.61
C ILE A 67 15.38 10.14 -13.82
N HIS A 68 15.25 10.13 -12.48
CA HIS A 68 16.11 10.93 -11.62
C HIS A 68 17.45 10.24 -11.37
N GLU A 69 18.54 10.99 -11.55
CA GLU A 69 19.92 10.47 -11.39
C GLU A 69 20.24 9.99 -9.97
N GLU A 70 19.50 10.46 -8.97
CA GLU A 70 19.66 10.04 -7.58
C GLU A 70 18.98 8.70 -7.23
N ALA A 71 18.13 8.19 -8.12
CA ALA A 71 17.40 6.96 -7.87
C ALA A 71 18.13 5.73 -8.39
N ASP A 72 18.06 4.65 -7.64
CA ASP A 72 18.66 3.36 -7.99
C ASP A 72 17.81 2.58 -8.99
N LEU A 73 16.48 2.70 -8.88
CA LEU A 73 15.49 2.00 -9.72
C LEU A 73 14.24 2.85 -9.96
N GLY A 74 13.69 2.75 -11.16
CA GLY A 74 12.33 3.17 -11.48
C GLY A 74 11.32 2.08 -11.09
N VAL A 75 10.16 2.48 -10.56
CA VAL A 75 9.11 1.57 -10.16
C VAL A 75 7.74 2.05 -10.63
N ILE A 76 7.01 1.18 -11.33
CA ILE A 76 5.63 1.44 -11.78
C ILE A 76 4.73 0.41 -11.12
N PHE A 77 4.01 0.84 -10.09
CA PHE A 77 3.13 -0.04 -9.33
C PHE A 77 1.86 -0.38 -10.10
N MET A 78 1.35 -1.59 -9.88
CA MET A 78 0.13 -2.11 -10.49
C MET A 78 -0.63 -3.04 -9.56
N ASP A 79 -1.93 -3.16 -9.81
CA ASP A 79 -2.81 -4.14 -9.20
C ASP A 79 -3.75 -4.77 -10.24
N THR A 80 -4.77 -5.47 -9.79
CA THR A 80 -5.78 -6.08 -10.66
C THR A 80 -6.61 -5.04 -11.41
N GLY A 81 -6.81 -3.85 -10.84
CA GLY A 81 -7.63 -2.77 -11.40
C GLY A 81 -6.87 -1.82 -12.32
N GLY A 82 -5.55 -1.67 -12.15
CA GLY A 82 -4.79 -0.70 -12.94
C GLY A 82 -3.38 -0.42 -12.43
N TYR A 83 -2.95 0.83 -12.65
CA TYR A 83 -1.64 1.32 -12.24
C TYR A 83 -1.76 2.35 -11.12
N LEU A 84 -0.85 2.29 -10.16
CA LEU A 84 -0.83 3.14 -8.99
C LEU A 84 0.34 4.13 -9.06
N ASN A 85 0.17 5.30 -8.46
CA ASN A 85 1.25 6.28 -8.37
C ASN A 85 2.23 5.97 -7.23
N MET A 86 1.75 5.32 -6.17
CA MET A 86 2.51 4.91 -4.99
C MET A 86 1.84 3.72 -4.32
N CYS A 87 2.67 2.83 -3.75
CA CYS A 87 2.21 1.68 -2.98
C CYS A 87 3.22 1.37 -1.87
N GLY A 88 2.82 1.49 -0.59
CA GLY A 88 3.72 1.33 0.55
C GLY A 88 4.25 -0.09 0.72
N HIS A 89 3.38 -1.10 0.70
CA HIS A 89 3.82 -2.49 0.86
C HIS A 89 4.64 -2.98 -0.34
N CYS A 90 4.27 -2.59 -1.58
CA CYS A 90 5.06 -2.91 -2.75
C CYS A 90 6.42 -2.18 -2.77
N THR A 91 6.53 -1.00 -2.18
CA THR A 91 7.84 -0.32 -1.99
C THR A 91 8.76 -1.17 -1.12
N ILE A 92 8.28 -1.67 0.02
CA ILE A 92 9.04 -2.57 0.90
C ILE A 92 9.43 -3.85 0.14
N GLY A 93 8.48 -4.42 -0.61
CA GLY A 93 8.73 -5.60 -1.45
C GLY A 93 9.76 -5.34 -2.55
N ALA A 94 9.64 -4.23 -3.27
CA ALA A 94 10.57 -3.85 -4.36
C ALA A 94 12.01 -3.67 -3.85
N VAL A 95 12.19 -2.97 -2.74
CA VAL A 95 13.51 -2.79 -2.12
C VAL A 95 14.10 -4.12 -1.66
N THR A 96 13.30 -4.97 -1.02
CA THR A 96 13.75 -6.31 -0.61
C THR A 96 14.17 -7.15 -1.81
N VAL A 97 13.36 -7.17 -2.88
CA VAL A 97 13.70 -7.88 -4.12
C VAL A 97 14.94 -7.27 -4.78
N ALA A 98 15.04 -5.95 -4.86
CA ALA A 98 16.18 -5.27 -5.49
C ALA A 98 17.52 -5.65 -4.84
N LEU A 99 17.57 -5.69 -3.52
CA LEU A 99 18.76 -6.06 -2.77
C LEU A 99 19.04 -7.58 -2.83
N GLU A 100 18.03 -8.43 -2.55
CA GLU A 100 18.24 -9.88 -2.47
C GLU A 100 18.39 -10.56 -3.84
N ALA A 101 17.82 -10.00 -4.90
CA ALA A 101 18.00 -10.50 -6.27
C ALA A 101 19.21 -9.86 -6.98
N GLY A 102 19.92 -8.94 -6.33
CA GLY A 102 21.13 -8.32 -6.87
C GLY A 102 20.87 -7.31 -8.00
N LEU A 103 19.72 -6.66 -8.02
CA LEU A 103 19.40 -5.58 -8.96
C LEU A 103 20.07 -4.26 -8.52
N VAL A 104 20.33 -4.12 -7.22
CA VAL A 104 21.03 -3.01 -6.59
C VAL A 104 22.14 -3.59 -5.72
N GLU A 105 23.25 -2.86 -5.55
CA GLU A 105 24.35 -3.28 -4.68
C GLU A 105 23.85 -3.43 -3.24
N CYS A 106 24.24 -4.54 -2.61
CA CYS A 106 23.78 -4.92 -1.28
C CYS A 106 24.97 -5.10 -0.33
N HIS A 107 24.91 -4.46 0.84
CA HIS A 107 25.92 -4.54 1.89
C HIS A 107 25.30 -5.01 3.20
N GLU A 108 26.10 -5.64 4.03
CA GLU A 108 25.70 -5.98 5.40
C GLU A 108 25.43 -4.71 6.22
N GLY A 109 24.36 -4.69 6.99
CA GLY A 109 23.91 -3.51 7.77
C GLY A 109 22.91 -2.63 7.04
N GLU A 110 22.96 -1.32 7.24
CA GLU A 110 22.02 -0.36 6.64
C GLU A 110 22.38 -0.07 5.18
N ASN A 111 21.39 -0.19 4.30
CA ASN A 111 21.45 0.17 2.89
C ASN A 111 20.40 1.25 2.59
N GLU A 112 20.78 2.32 1.95
CA GLU A 112 19.83 3.28 1.38
C GLU A 112 19.50 2.85 -0.04
N VAL A 113 18.20 2.74 -0.37
CA VAL A 113 17.71 2.47 -1.72
C VAL A 113 16.70 3.54 -2.07
N VAL A 114 16.93 4.21 -3.18
CA VAL A 114 16.09 5.30 -3.68
C VAL A 114 15.32 4.83 -4.90
N LEU A 115 14.00 4.86 -4.82
CA LEU A 115 13.12 4.50 -5.93
C LEU A 115 12.55 5.76 -6.58
N ASP A 116 12.43 5.74 -7.90
CA ASP A 116 11.74 6.74 -8.70
C ASP A 116 10.36 6.20 -9.08
N ALA A 117 9.31 6.79 -8.55
CA ALA A 117 7.93 6.38 -8.76
C ALA A 117 7.11 7.48 -9.44
N PRO A 118 5.93 7.17 -10.01
CA PRO A 118 5.04 8.20 -10.56
C PRO A 118 4.68 9.31 -9.57
N ALA A 119 4.57 9.00 -8.27
CA ALA A 119 4.34 9.99 -7.21
C ALA A 119 5.58 10.81 -6.83
N GLY A 120 6.77 10.46 -7.34
CA GLY A 120 8.06 11.09 -7.02
C GLY A 120 9.05 10.13 -6.37
N ILE A 121 10.12 10.71 -5.85
CA ILE A 121 11.22 9.97 -5.22
C ILE A 121 10.78 9.37 -3.88
N ILE A 122 11.05 8.09 -3.71
CA ILE A 122 10.81 7.34 -2.47
C ILE A 122 12.15 6.93 -1.88
N ARG A 123 12.51 7.55 -0.75
CA ARG A 123 13.74 7.20 -0.02
C ARG A 123 13.44 6.12 1.00
N THR A 124 14.24 5.06 0.96
CA THR A 124 14.10 3.93 1.88
C THR A 124 15.43 3.61 2.55
N LYS A 125 15.33 2.97 3.71
CA LYS A 125 16.45 2.37 4.43
C LYS A 125 16.13 0.92 4.70
N ALA A 126 17.00 0.01 4.25
CA ALA A 126 16.87 -1.41 4.47
C ALA A 126 17.99 -1.92 5.38
N HIS A 127 17.66 -2.77 6.33
CA HIS A 127 18.66 -3.49 7.11
C HIS A 127 18.90 -4.88 6.53
N VAL A 128 20.16 -5.20 6.30
CA VAL A 128 20.60 -6.51 5.81
C VAL A 128 21.40 -7.21 6.89
N LYS A 129 21.04 -8.46 7.16
CA LYS A 129 21.74 -9.34 8.09
C LYS A 129 21.91 -10.72 7.48
N ASP A 130 23.14 -11.23 7.48
CA ASP A 130 23.48 -12.52 6.89
C ASP A 130 23.00 -12.65 5.42
N GLY A 131 23.11 -11.55 4.66
CA GLY A 131 22.70 -11.48 3.25
C GLY A 131 21.18 -11.47 3.02
N LYS A 132 20.37 -11.21 4.06
CA LYS A 132 18.91 -11.11 4.00
C LYS A 132 18.44 -9.75 4.48
N VAL A 133 17.47 -9.18 3.78
CA VAL A 133 16.78 -7.95 4.21
C VAL A 133 15.87 -8.30 5.38
N THR A 134 16.12 -7.72 6.55
CA THR A 134 15.30 -7.95 7.75
C THR A 134 14.10 -7.02 7.83
N ASP A 135 14.29 -5.80 7.40
CA ASP A 135 13.23 -4.77 7.37
C ASP A 135 13.58 -3.64 6.39
N VAL A 136 12.56 -2.93 5.97
CA VAL A 136 12.66 -1.73 5.14
C VAL A 136 11.83 -0.62 5.77
N THR A 137 12.44 0.54 5.96
CA THR A 137 11.78 1.77 6.41
C THR A 137 11.62 2.72 5.24
N LEU A 138 10.42 3.21 5.01
CA LEU A 138 10.13 4.29 4.07
C LEU A 138 9.65 5.54 4.82
N THR A 139 10.04 6.72 4.34
CA THR A 139 9.46 8.00 4.74
C THR A 139 8.31 8.29 3.80
N ASN A 140 7.11 8.42 4.36
CA ASN A 140 5.90 8.64 3.58
C ASN A 140 5.62 10.14 3.39
N VAL A 141 4.65 10.45 2.55
CA VAL A 141 4.13 11.81 2.32
C VAL A 141 3.51 12.39 3.60
N PRO A 142 3.37 13.73 3.70
CA PRO A 142 2.67 14.35 4.83
C PRO A 142 1.29 13.75 5.05
N ALA A 143 1.00 13.35 6.28
CA ALA A 143 -0.25 12.76 6.70
C ALA A 143 -0.98 13.70 7.67
N PHE A 144 -2.31 13.79 7.58
CA PHE A 144 -3.10 14.75 8.36
C PHE A 144 -4.55 14.29 8.57
N ILE A 145 -5.20 14.82 9.62
CA ILE A 145 -6.64 14.70 9.79
C ILE A 145 -7.33 15.70 8.85
N TYR A 146 -8.19 15.20 7.97
CA TYR A 146 -8.98 16.05 7.07
C TYR A 146 -10.28 16.52 7.71
N LYS A 147 -11.06 15.59 8.27
CA LYS A 147 -12.28 15.88 9.03
C LYS A 147 -12.45 14.87 10.14
N ASP A 148 -12.79 15.35 11.32
CA ASP A 148 -12.98 14.52 12.52
C ASP A 148 -14.42 14.55 13.01
N ASN A 149 -14.75 13.59 13.90
CA ASN A 149 -16.07 13.51 14.57
C ASN A 149 -17.26 13.45 13.58
N LEU A 150 -17.10 12.71 12.48
CA LEU A 150 -18.14 12.47 11.50
C LEU A 150 -18.97 11.24 11.86
N THR A 151 -20.18 11.19 11.29
CA THR A 151 -21.08 10.04 11.43
C THR A 151 -21.72 9.74 10.06
N VAL A 152 -21.79 8.46 9.70
CA VAL A 152 -22.52 7.99 8.53
C VAL A 152 -23.58 6.97 8.95
N ASN A 153 -24.78 7.05 8.38
CA ASN A 153 -25.85 6.08 8.63
C ASN A 153 -25.79 4.95 7.60
N ILE A 154 -25.54 3.74 8.06
CA ILE A 154 -25.56 2.53 7.22
C ILE A 154 -26.66 1.60 7.75
N ASP A 155 -27.63 1.32 6.93
CA ASP A 155 -28.75 0.40 7.23
C ASP A 155 -29.48 0.73 8.56
N GLY A 156 -29.56 2.04 8.90
CA GLY A 156 -30.21 2.52 10.12
C GLY A 156 -29.30 2.60 11.35
N VAL A 157 -28.02 2.27 11.21
CA VAL A 157 -27.01 2.38 12.27
C VAL A 157 -26.10 3.56 12.02
N ASP A 158 -25.95 4.44 13.00
CA ASP A 158 -25.04 5.58 12.96
C ASP A 158 -23.63 5.13 13.35
N ILE A 159 -22.69 5.24 12.41
CA ILE A 159 -21.31 4.82 12.59
C ILE A 159 -20.39 6.04 12.65
N PRO A 160 -19.70 6.28 13.77
CA PRO A 160 -18.73 7.35 13.89
C PRO A 160 -17.45 7.03 13.11
N TYR A 161 -16.84 8.04 12.47
CA TYR A 161 -15.61 7.89 11.72
C TYR A 161 -14.84 9.21 11.64
N THR A 162 -13.56 9.10 11.25
CA THR A 162 -12.65 10.21 10.98
C THR A 162 -12.12 10.07 9.57
N ILE A 163 -11.98 11.17 8.82
CA ILE A 163 -11.29 11.17 7.53
C ILE A 163 -9.87 11.68 7.73
N SER A 164 -8.89 10.85 7.41
CA SER A 164 -7.47 11.20 7.45
C SER A 164 -6.76 10.84 6.14
N PHE A 165 -5.69 11.55 5.84
CA PHE A 165 -4.84 11.32 4.68
C PHE A 165 -3.49 10.74 5.10
N GLY A 166 -3.05 9.69 4.42
CA GLY A 166 -1.74 9.06 4.63
C GLY A 166 -1.05 8.64 3.32
N GLY A 167 -1.46 9.28 2.21
CA GLY A 167 -1.11 8.92 0.82
C GLY A 167 -2.35 8.67 -0.03
N SER A 168 -3.43 8.26 0.60
CA SER A 168 -4.81 8.29 0.13
C SER A 168 -5.71 8.76 1.27
N PHE A 169 -6.96 9.10 1.00
CA PHE A 169 -7.94 9.38 2.04
C PHE A 169 -8.55 8.09 2.58
N PHE A 170 -8.56 7.99 3.88
CA PHE A 170 -9.12 6.89 4.66
C PHE A 170 -10.30 7.36 5.51
N ALA A 171 -11.36 6.57 5.55
CA ALA A 171 -12.33 6.63 6.65
C ALA A 171 -11.88 5.68 7.76
N LEU A 172 -11.47 6.22 8.90
CA LEU A 172 -11.00 5.46 10.05
C LEU A 172 -12.16 5.17 11.01
N VAL A 173 -12.38 3.91 11.33
CA VAL A 173 -13.53 3.43 12.12
C VAL A 173 -13.07 2.59 13.30
N ASP A 174 -13.47 3.00 14.50
CA ASP A 174 -13.22 2.25 15.73
C ASP A 174 -14.17 1.04 15.83
N THR A 175 -13.62 -0.17 15.80
CA THR A 175 -14.41 -1.41 15.86
C THR A 175 -15.11 -1.64 17.17
N THR A 176 -14.68 -0.98 18.27
CA THR A 176 -15.36 -1.05 19.57
C THR A 176 -16.74 -0.39 19.54
N LYS A 177 -17.06 0.36 18.49
CA LYS A 177 -18.36 0.99 18.23
C LYS A 177 -19.26 0.16 17.30
N LEU A 178 -18.80 -1.02 16.88
CA LEU A 178 -19.49 -1.90 15.94
C LEU A 178 -19.86 -3.23 16.61
N ASP A 179 -20.93 -3.85 16.12
CA ASP A 179 -21.36 -5.20 16.58
C ASP A 179 -20.94 -6.27 15.56
N ILE A 180 -19.67 -6.27 15.15
CA ILE A 180 -19.10 -7.27 14.22
C ILE A 180 -18.18 -8.25 14.97
N GLY A 181 -17.56 -7.77 16.04
CA GLY A 181 -16.60 -8.52 16.84
C GLY A 181 -15.15 -8.20 16.50
N GLU A 182 -14.22 -8.96 17.06
CA GLU A 182 -12.78 -8.74 16.87
C GLU A 182 -12.34 -8.90 15.42
N ILE A 183 -11.36 -8.10 15.02
CA ILE A 183 -10.76 -8.20 13.67
C ILE A 183 -9.95 -9.50 13.55
N ASN A 184 -10.40 -10.40 12.69
CA ASN A 184 -9.72 -11.66 12.36
C ASN A 184 -10.21 -12.19 11.01
N ALA A 185 -9.59 -13.22 10.47
CA ALA A 185 -9.92 -13.78 9.15
C ALA A 185 -11.41 -14.17 8.98
N LYS A 186 -12.12 -14.50 10.07
CA LYS A 186 -13.55 -14.88 9.98
C LYS A 186 -14.48 -13.67 9.90
N THR A 187 -14.07 -12.54 10.49
CA THR A 187 -14.85 -11.30 10.50
C THR A 187 -14.52 -10.36 9.33
N VAL A 188 -13.40 -10.56 8.63
CA VAL A 188 -13.00 -9.76 7.47
C VAL A 188 -14.10 -9.63 6.41
N PRO A 189 -14.85 -10.67 6.01
CA PRO A 189 -15.93 -10.50 5.04
C PRO A 189 -17.01 -9.50 5.47
N ALA A 190 -17.39 -9.49 6.76
CA ALA A 190 -18.35 -8.53 7.28
C ALA A 190 -17.80 -7.10 7.33
N TYR A 191 -16.52 -6.93 7.70
CA TYR A 191 -15.84 -5.63 7.61
C TYR A 191 -15.72 -5.15 6.17
N THR A 192 -15.44 -6.04 5.22
CA THR A 192 -15.36 -5.72 3.79
C THR A 192 -16.71 -5.22 3.26
N GLU A 193 -17.79 -5.93 3.54
CA GLU A 193 -19.15 -5.50 3.14
C GLU A 193 -19.51 -4.13 3.73
N LEU A 194 -19.28 -3.94 5.03
CA LEU A 194 -19.52 -2.66 5.69
C LEU A 194 -18.65 -1.55 5.11
N GLY A 195 -17.36 -1.81 4.89
CA GLY A 195 -16.40 -0.83 4.35
C GLY A 195 -16.81 -0.32 2.97
N MET A 196 -17.27 -1.20 2.09
CA MET A 196 -17.76 -0.82 0.76
C MET A 196 -18.98 0.09 0.86
N LYS A 197 -19.98 -0.28 1.68
CA LYS A 197 -21.18 0.56 1.90
C LYS A 197 -20.82 1.93 2.49
N MET A 198 -19.90 1.96 3.45
CA MET A 198 -19.42 3.21 4.06
C MET A 198 -18.71 4.09 3.05
N ARG A 199 -17.76 3.54 2.27
CA ARG A 199 -17.02 4.29 1.25
C ARG A 199 -17.94 4.97 0.26
N ASP A 200 -18.86 4.21 -0.32
CA ASP A 200 -19.80 4.71 -1.32
C ASP A 200 -20.72 5.80 -0.74
N LYS A 201 -21.22 5.59 0.48
CA LYS A 201 -22.08 6.56 1.17
C LYS A 201 -21.33 7.83 1.54
N ILE A 202 -20.11 7.72 2.08
CA ILE A 202 -19.25 8.86 2.45
C ILE A 202 -18.96 9.71 1.20
N ASN A 203 -18.55 9.09 0.08
CA ASN A 203 -18.26 9.80 -1.15
C ASN A 203 -19.49 10.47 -1.76
N ALA A 204 -20.70 9.94 -1.52
CA ALA A 204 -21.93 10.58 -1.93
C ALA A 204 -22.33 11.79 -1.06
N GLU A 205 -21.95 11.81 0.21
CA GLU A 205 -22.42 12.81 1.19
C GLU A 205 -21.35 13.85 1.56
N VAL A 206 -20.07 13.50 1.50
CA VAL A 206 -18.96 14.34 1.95
C VAL A 206 -18.11 14.79 0.77
N LYS A 207 -18.04 16.09 0.54
CA LYS A 207 -17.13 16.64 -0.45
C LYS A 207 -15.70 16.58 0.07
N ILE A 208 -14.86 15.85 -0.64
CA ILE A 208 -13.43 15.68 -0.38
C ILE A 208 -12.63 16.51 -1.39
N GLN A 209 -11.54 17.13 -0.94
CA GLN A 209 -10.57 17.79 -1.79
C GLN A 209 -9.23 17.87 -1.05
N HIS A 210 -8.21 17.22 -1.57
CA HIS A 210 -6.84 17.38 -1.06
C HIS A 210 -6.35 18.82 -1.30
N PRO A 211 -5.61 19.43 -0.35
CA PRO A 211 -5.19 20.82 -0.46
C PRO A 211 -4.32 21.16 -1.67
N THR A 212 -3.51 20.20 -2.15
CA THR A 212 -2.50 20.41 -3.20
C THR A 212 -2.52 19.37 -4.32
N LEU A 213 -3.26 18.27 -4.16
CA LEU A 213 -3.34 17.18 -5.14
C LEU A 213 -4.76 17.06 -5.68
N ASP A 214 -4.90 16.51 -6.88
CA ASP A 214 -6.21 16.21 -7.47
C ASP A 214 -6.75 14.87 -6.95
N ILE A 215 -7.06 14.85 -5.65
CA ILE A 215 -7.65 13.70 -4.94
C ILE A 215 -8.94 14.16 -4.28
N THR A 216 -10.06 13.57 -4.67
CA THR A 216 -11.40 14.06 -4.35
C THR A 216 -12.32 13.00 -3.72
N GLU A 217 -11.77 11.84 -3.36
CA GLU A 217 -12.54 10.70 -2.84
C GLU A 217 -11.86 10.08 -1.62
N VAL A 218 -12.66 9.41 -0.80
CA VAL A 218 -12.19 8.42 0.17
C VAL A 218 -12.06 7.09 -0.58
N ASP A 219 -10.83 6.61 -0.74
CA ASP A 219 -10.56 5.38 -1.47
C ASP A 219 -10.69 4.14 -0.59
N LEU A 220 -10.38 4.28 0.71
CA LEU A 220 -10.22 3.15 1.62
C LEU A 220 -10.97 3.39 2.93
N VAL A 221 -11.45 2.29 3.52
CA VAL A 221 -12.01 2.28 4.88
C VAL A 221 -11.11 1.42 5.76
N GLU A 222 -10.60 2.00 6.83
CA GLU A 222 -9.76 1.32 7.82
C GLU A 222 -10.53 1.11 9.11
N PHE A 223 -10.76 -0.14 9.44
CA PHE A 223 -11.29 -0.55 10.75
C PHE A 223 -10.14 -0.86 11.68
N TYR A 224 -10.15 -0.26 12.86
CA TYR A 224 -9.10 -0.45 13.86
C TYR A 224 -9.70 -0.74 15.24
N GLY A 225 -8.97 -1.50 16.05
CA GLY A 225 -9.40 -1.84 17.39
C GLY A 225 -8.33 -2.52 18.22
N PRO A 226 -8.72 -3.10 19.36
CA PRO A 226 -7.79 -3.81 20.22
C PRO A 226 -7.13 -4.98 19.49
N THR A 227 -5.86 -5.22 19.82
CA THR A 227 -5.13 -6.41 19.38
C THR A 227 -5.24 -7.53 20.42
N PRO A 228 -5.32 -8.81 20.00
CA PRO A 228 -5.18 -9.95 20.92
C PRO A 228 -3.75 -10.13 21.43
N ASN A 229 -2.78 -9.38 20.91
CA ASN A 229 -1.35 -9.46 21.23
C ASN A 229 -0.80 -8.14 21.79
N PRO A 230 -1.32 -7.62 22.94
CA PRO A 230 -0.97 -6.29 23.44
C PRO A 230 0.52 -6.13 23.83
N ASP A 231 1.22 -7.23 24.09
CA ASP A 231 2.66 -7.23 24.37
C ASP A 231 3.50 -7.04 23.10
N GLN A 232 2.92 -7.14 21.91
CA GLN A 232 3.61 -7.14 20.62
C GLN A 232 3.09 -6.09 19.63
N ALA A 233 1.89 -5.56 19.86
CA ALA A 233 1.27 -4.58 18.98
C ALA A 233 0.44 -3.58 19.79
N THR A 234 0.31 -2.36 19.25
CA THR A 234 -0.50 -1.30 19.86
C THR A 234 -1.98 -1.48 19.54
N MET A 235 -2.29 -1.74 18.26
CA MET A 235 -3.64 -1.94 17.75
C MET A 235 -3.64 -2.96 16.62
N ARG A 236 -4.83 -3.41 16.23
CA ARG A 236 -5.06 -4.26 15.05
C ARG A 236 -5.97 -3.54 14.07
N ASN A 237 -5.77 -3.80 12.76
CA ASN A 237 -6.61 -3.24 11.72
C ASN A 237 -6.97 -4.25 10.63
N VAL A 238 -7.93 -3.83 9.80
CA VAL A 238 -8.19 -4.32 8.45
C VAL A 238 -8.53 -3.12 7.56
N VAL A 239 -7.93 -3.04 6.40
CA VAL A 239 -8.18 -2.01 5.40
C VAL A 239 -8.96 -2.60 4.24
N VAL A 240 -10.07 -1.96 3.90
CA VAL A 240 -10.96 -2.35 2.78
C VAL A 240 -10.80 -1.34 1.66
N PHE A 241 -10.61 -1.83 0.44
CA PHE A 241 -10.36 -1.01 -0.75
C PHE A 241 -10.83 -1.70 -2.04
N GLY A 242 -10.64 -1.03 -3.18
CA GLY A 242 -10.91 -1.58 -4.51
C GLY A 242 -12.34 -2.12 -4.67
N ASP A 243 -12.44 -3.30 -5.25
CA ASP A 243 -13.70 -4.04 -5.42
C ASP A 243 -13.85 -5.08 -4.31
N ALA A 244 -14.11 -4.61 -3.07
CA ALA A 244 -14.28 -5.45 -1.89
C ALA A 244 -13.03 -6.26 -1.51
N GLN A 245 -11.84 -5.67 -1.67
CA GLN A 245 -10.56 -6.26 -1.28
C GLN A 245 -10.23 -5.90 0.17
N ALA A 246 -9.50 -6.77 0.86
CA ALA A 246 -8.96 -6.52 2.20
C ALA A 246 -7.43 -6.68 2.19
N ASP A 247 -6.72 -5.66 2.63
CA ASP A 247 -5.25 -5.68 2.76
C ASP A 247 -4.83 -6.72 3.81
N ARG A 248 -3.96 -7.66 3.43
CA ARG A 248 -3.40 -8.65 4.36
C ARG A 248 -2.36 -8.05 5.27
N SER A 249 -1.71 -6.98 4.83
CA SER A 249 -0.76 -6.21 5.64
C SER A 249 -1.49 -5.20 6.53
N PRO A 250 -0.78 -4.54 7.48
CA PRO A 250 -1.35 -3.40 8.23
C PRO A 250 -1.63 -2.16 7.38
N CYS A 251 -1.30 -2.14 6.09
CA CYS A 251 -1.37 -1.01 5.16
C CYS A 251 -0.43 0.15 5.53
N GLY A 252 0.51 0.47 4.66
CA GLY A 252 1.50 1.55 4.92
C GLY A 252 0.88 2.94 4.95
N THR A 253 0.02 3.25 3.97
CA THR A 253 -0.70 4.53 3.89
C THR A 253 -1.79 4.64 4.96
N GLY A 254 -2.47 3.53 5.30
CA GLY A 254 -3.42 3.45 6.41
C GLY A 254 -2.72 3.67 7.76
N THR A 255 -1.58 3.01 7.98
CA THR A 255 -0.76 3.27 9.18
C THR A 255 -0.37 4.74 9.28
N SER A 256 0.02 5.38 8.17
CA SER A 256 0.38 6.80 8.14
C SER A 256 -0.80 7.71 8.49
N ALA A 257 -2.00 7.42 7.96
CA ALA A 257 -3.22 8.14 8.31
C ALA A 257 -3.57 7.96 9.80
N LYS A 258 -3.37 6.74 10.34
CA LYS A 258 -3.60 6.46 11.76
C LYS A 258 -2.62 7.20 12.67
N LEU A 259 -1.33 7.25 12.31
CA LEU A 259 -0.33 8.02 13.06
C LEU A 259 -0.70 9.50 13.16
N ALA A 260 -1.08 10.11 12.03
CA ALA A 260 -1.53 11.50 12.00
C ALA A 260 -2.78 11.73 12.87
N THR A 261 -3.70 10.77 12.87
CA THR A 261 -4.91 10.81 13.67
C THR A 261 -4.61 10.75 15.17
N LEU A 262 -3.80 9.79 15.59
CA LEU A 262 -3.38 9.64 17.01
C LEU A 262 -2.60 10.87 17.49
N HIS A 263 -1.72 11.42 16.63
CA HIS A 263 -0.99 12.64 16.97
C HIS A 263 -1.91 13.84 17.13
N GLY A 264 -2.86 14.03 16.20
CA GLY A 264 -3.84 15.11 16.27
C GLY A 264 -4.78 15.02 17.49
N TRP A 265 -5.01 13.79 17.98
CA TRP A 265 -5.74 13.56 19.23
C TRP A 265 -4.86 13.70 20.50
N GLY A 266 -3.54 13.87 20.34
CA GLY A 266 -2.59 13.96 21.46
C GLY A 266 -2.27 12.61 22.11
N GLU A 267 -2.51 11.51 21.40
CA GLU A 267 -2.30 10.14 21.85
C GLU A 267 -0.97 9.52 21.40
N LEU A 268 -0.26 10.16 20.48
CA LEU A 268 1.04 9.70 19.97
C LEU A 268 2.00 10.87 19.76
N GLY A 269 3.20 10.81 20.34
CA GLY A 269 4.25 11.81 20.22
C GLY A 269 5.21 11.56 19.03
N ILE A 270 6.03 12.59 18.72
CA ILE A 270 7.14 12.47 17.76
C ILE A 270 8.15 11.46 18.32
N GLY A 271 8.63 10.56 17.44
CA GLY A 271 9.60 9.54 17.79
C GLY A 271 9.04 8.36 18.60
N GLU A 272 7.77 8.40 18.99
CA GLU A 272 7.10 7.33 19.69
C GLU A 272 6.73 6.18 18.73
N GLU A 273 6.98 4.94 19.12
CA GLU A 273 6.68 3.77 18.30
C GLU A 273 5.21 3.39 18.40
N PHE A 274 4.59 3.14 17.25
CA PHE A 274 3.28 2.57 17.11
C PHE A 274 3.38 1.28 16.29
N ILE A 275 2.93 0.15 16.85
CA ILE A 275 2.94 -1.13 16.17
C ILE A 275 1.52 -1.47 15.73
N TYR A 276 1.30 -1.48 14.43
CA TYR A 276 0.03 -1.89 13.85
C TYR A 276 0.08 -3.34 13.42
N GLU A 277 -0.90 -4.12 13.86
CA GLU A 277 -1.04 -5.53 13.51
C GLU A 277 -2.19 -5.73 12.54
N SER A 278 -1.97 -6.48 11.46
CA SER A 278 -3.03 -6.89 10.53
C SER A 278 -3.91 -7.99 11.12
N PHE A 279 -5.04 -8.28 10.47
CA PHE A 279 -5.89 -9.41 10.85
C PHE A 279 -5.18 -10.78 10.74
N MET A 280 -4.07 -10.85 10.02
CA MET A 280 -3.22 -12.04 9.91
C MET A 280 -2.14 -12.14 11.00
N GLY A 281 -1.99 -11.10 11.83
CA GLY A 281 -0.95 -11.03 12.87
C GLY A 281 0.40 -10.52 12.39
N THR A 282 0.49 -10.06 11.15
CA THR A 282 1.69 -9.38 10.63
C THR A 282 1.73 -7.94 11.09
N ARG A 283 2.90 -7.31 11.10
CA ARG A 283 3.07 -6.01 11.75
C ARG A 283 3.85 -5.01 10.90
N PHE A 284 3.44 -3.75 10.99
CA PHE A 284 4.23 -2.59 10.63
C PHE A 284 4.52 -1.76 11.87
N LYS A 285 5.72 -1.19 11.90
CA LYS A 285 6.10 -0.17 12.88
C LYS A 285 5.93 1.20 12.22
N GLY A 286 5.21 2.08 12.90
CA GLY A 286 5.07 3.48 12.52
C GLY A 286 5.74 4.40 13.53
N VAL A 287 6.39 5.45 13.05
CA VAL A 287 6.97 6.51 13.88
C VAL A 287 6.73 7.85 13.19
N ILE A 288 6.38 8.86 13.95
CA ILE A 288 6.31 10.23 13.44
C ILE A 288 7.70 10.84 13.51
N LYS A 289 8.25 11.22 12.35
CA LYS A 289 9.56 11.85 12.24
C LYS A 289 9.54 13.30 12.70
N GLU A 290 8.55 14.06 12.23
CA GLU A 290 8.41 15.49 12.47
C GLU A 290 7.00 15.98 12.17
N GLU A 291 6.64 17.13 12.73
CA GLU A 291 5.45 17.89 12.37
C GLU A 291 5.71 18.73 11.12
N THR A 292 4.67 18.97 10.34
CA THR A 292 4.69 19.80 9.14
C THR A 292 3.30 20.40 8.90
N LYS A 293 3.13 21.05 7.75
CA LYS A 293 1.83 21.55 7.28
C LYS A 293 1.62 21.19 5.81
N ILE A 294 0.36 20.99 5.46
CA ILE A 294 -0.08 20.87 4.07
C ILE A 294 -1.32 21.73 3.86
N GLY A 295 -1.17 22.82 3.08
CA GLY A 295 -2.18 23.88 3.06
C GLY A 295 -2.42 24.42 4.47
N ASP A 296 -3.66 24.45 4.91
CA ASP A 296 -4.07 24.91 6.25
C ASP A 296 -4.11 23.78 7.30
N TYR A 297 -3.76 22.55 6.93
CA TYR A 297 -3.79 21.39 7.83
C TYR A 297 -2.46 21.22 8.57
N ASP A 298 -2.54 21.00 9.88
CA ASP A 298 -1.42 20.46 10.63
C ASP A 298 -1.22 19.00 10.21
N ALA A 299 0.03 18.65 9.89
CA ALA A 299 0.39 17.36 9.34
C ALA A 299 1.64 16.80 10.03
N VAL A 300 1.90 15.53 9.81
CA VAL A 300 3.11 14.83 10.26
C VAL A 300 3.79 14.12 9.10
N ILE A 301 5.09 13.89 9.23
CA ILE A 301 5.86 13.03 8.31
C ILE A 301 6.00 11.66 8.96
N PRO A 302 5.27 10.64 8.49
CA PRO A 302 5.37 9.30 9.03
C PRO A 302 6.52 8.52 8.40
N MET A 303 7.15 7.67 9.20
CA MET A 303 8.06 6.60 8.76
C MET A 303 7.41 5.25 9.06
N ILE A 304 7.38 4.38 8.06
CA ILE A 304 6.78 3.05 8.16
C ILE A 304 7.86 2.01 7.93
N THR A 305 7.98 1.06 8.85
CA THR A 305 8.92 -0.06 8.76
C THR A 305 8.16 -1.36 8.68
N GLY A 306 8.51 -2.19 7.71
CA GLY A 306 7.95 -3.53 7.54
C GLY A 306 8.95 -4.48 6.90
N SER A 307 8.57 -5.76 6.82
CA SER A 307 9.40 -6.82 6.26
C SER A 307 8.70 -7.49 5.09
N ALA A 308 9.50 -7.84 4.08
CA ALA A 308 9.06 -8.63 2.94
C ALA A 308 9.90 -9.90 2.80
N TYR A 309 9.34 -10.89 2.14
CA TYR A 309 9.98 -12.19 1.94
C TYR A 309 9.79 -12.63 0.49
N LEU A 310 10.88 -13.01 -0.18
CA LEU A 310 10.81 -13.59 -1.51
C LEU A 310 10.18 -14.97 -1.42
N THR A 311 9.22 -15.24 -2.31
CA THR A 311 8.47 -16.51 -2.35
C THR A 311 8.79 -17.33 -3.58
N GLY A 312 9.28 -16.71 -4.65
CA GLY A 312 9.64 -17.42 -5.86
C GLY A 312 10.27 -16.56 -6.94
N VAL A 313 10.91 -17.23 -7.88
CA VAL A 313 11.41 -16.65 -9.14
C VAL A 313 10.81 -17.46 -10.27
N ALA A 314 10.22 -16.78 -11.26
CA ALA A 314 9.54 -17.45 -12.36
C ALA A 314 9.73 -16.72 -13.69
N THR A 315 9.52 -17.48 -14.78
CA THR A 315 9.30 -16.91 -16.10
C THR A 315 7.89 -17.29 -16.53
N TYR A 316 7.01 -16.30 -16.60
CA TYR A 316 5.65 -16.49 -17.10
C TYR A 316 5.61 -16.34 -18.61
N LEU A 317 4.83 -17.22 -19.24
CA LEU A 317 4.64 -17.22 -20.70
C LEU A 317 3.26 -16.68 -21.06
N ILE A 318 3.21 -15.79 -22.02
CA ILE A 318 1.98 -15.36 -22.71
C ILE A 318 2.00 -16.00 -24.09
N ASP A 319 1.28 -17.12 -24.23
CA ASP A 319 1.15 -17.83 -25.49
C ASP A 319 0.16 -17.12 -26.40
N SER A 320 0.57 -16.78 -27.62
CA SER A 320 -0.28 -16.08 -28.59
C SER A 320 -1.52 -16.85 -29.00
N THR A 321 -1.52 -18.17 -28.87
CA THR A 321 -2.62 -19.07 -29.24
C THR A 321 -3.63 -19.31 -28.12
N ASP A 322 -3.29 -18.95 -26.87
CA ASP A 322 -4.18 -19.09 -25.71
C ASP A 322 -5.31 -18.02 -25.78
N PRO A 323 -6.59 -18.40 -25.84
CA PRO A 323 -7.70 -17.46 -25.86
C PRO A 323 -7.83 -16.66 -24.53
N LEU A 324 -7.25 -17.15 -23.41
CA LEU A 324 -7.27 -16.53 -22.09
C LEU A 324 -5.93 -15.92 -21.69
N LYS A 325 -5.04 -15.71 -22.64
CA LYS A 325 -3.64 -15.28 -22.43
C LYS A 325 -3.49 -14.00 -21.61
N TYR A 326 -4.46 -13.11 -21.66
CA TYR A 326 -4.41 -11.81 -20.96
C TYR A 326 -5.13 -11.82 -19.60
N GLY A 327 -5.51 -13.00 -19.14
CA GLY A 327 -6.10 -13.19 -17.81
C GLY A 327 -7.60 -12.97 -17.77
N PHE A 328 -8.18 -13.37 -16.64
CA PHE A 328 -9.61 -13.23 -16.30
C PHE A 328 -9.78 -13.22 -14.78
N LEU A 329 -10.93 -12.78 -14.30
CA LEU A 329 -11.35 -12.96 -12.91
C LEU A 329 -12.66 -13.75 -12.89
N VAL A 330 -12.76 -14.67 -11.94
CA VAL A 330 -14.02 -15.35 -11.58
C VAL A 330 -14.42 -14.82 -10.22
N GLY A 331 -15.49 -14.00 -10.22
CA GLY A 331 -15.93 -13.12 -9.16
C GLY A 331 -16.43 -13.64 -7.88
#